data_6a118d040debadf937fc85855ff7b728
#
_entry.id   6a118d040debadf937fc85855ff7b728
#
_cell.length_a   1.000
_cell.length_b   1.000
_cell.length_c   1.000
_cell.angle_alpha   90.00
_cell.angle_beta   90.00
_cell.angle_gamma   90.00
#
_symmetry.space_group_name_H-M   'P 1'
#
loop_
_entity.id
_entity.type
_entity.pdbx_description
1 polymer ?
#
loop_
_entity_poly.entity_id
_entity_poly.type
_entity_poly.pdbx_seq_one_letter_code
_entity_poly.pdbx_strand_id
1 'polypeptide(L)'
;TAQIIHTGEMEGDKLGDANKTGFRSRTFVSADGATVSIQDGNVPKHMHPNTNEMQFILEGTGTVWLGDKEVPVKPGDLIVIPKGTPHGGTKPNGRPFKAIAIKTPPQAPDDTKLLD
;
A
#
# COMPACT_ATOMS: atom_id res chain seq x y z
N THR A 1 3.11 16.22 16.39
CA THR A 1 2.86 17.52 15.76
C THR A 1 1.70 17.42 14.78
N ALA A 2 0.72 18.29 14.92
CA ALA A 2 -0.40 18.35 13.97
C ALA A 2 0.12 18.80 12.60
N GLN A 3 -0.38 18.16 11.55
CA GLN A 3 0.05 18.48 10.19
C GLN A 3 -1.05 18.15 9.17
N ILE A 4 -0.95 18.79 8.02
CA ILE A 4 -1.77 18.46 6.86
C ILE A 4 -0.84 17.93 5.79
N ILE A 5 -1.18 16.78 5.23
CA ILE A 5 -0.43 16.17 4.13
C ILE A 5 -1.28 16.29 2.87
N HIS A 6 -0.77 17.02 1.90
CA HIS A 6 -1.44 17.18 0.61
C HIS A 6 -1.08 15.97 -0.26
N THR A 7 -1.90 14.93 -0.16
CA THR A 7 -1.61 13.65 -0.82
C THR A 7 -1.47 13.76 -2.34
N GLY A 8 -2.21 14.68 -2.96
CA GLY A 8 -2.10 14.92 -4.39
C GLY A 8 -0.75 15.45 -4.85
N GLU A 9 0.03 16.02 -3.93
CA GLU A 9 1.37 16.55 -4.22
C GLU A 9 2.48 15.57 -3.86
N MET A 10 2.15 14.44 -3.23
CA MET A 10 3.11 13.42 -2.81
C MET A 10 3.34 12.44 -3.95
N GLU A 11 4.34 12.71 -4.77
CA GLU A 11 4.70 11.87 -5.90
C GLU A 11 6.19 12.01 -6.22
N GLY A 12 6.73 11.05 -6.96
CA GLY A 12 8.13 11.05 -7.35
C GLY A 12 9.04 11.07 -6.14
N ASP A 13 10.05 11.92 -6.17
CA ASP A 13 11.08 12.01 -5.13
C ASP A 13 10.51 12.40 -3.77
N LYS A 14 9.33 13.00 -3.71
CA LYS A 14 8.68 13.32 -2.44
C LYS A 14 8.27 12.06 -1.65
N LEU A 15 8.20 10.92 -2.32
CA LEU A 15 7.92 9.63 -1.69
C LEU A 15 9.18 8.79 -1.48
N GLY A 16 10.37 9.40 -1.60
CA GLY A 16 11.64 8.68 -1.44
C GLY A 16 12.06 7.95 -2.72
N ASP A 17 13.10 7.12 -2.60
CA ASP A 17 13.66 6.42 -3.74
C ASP A 17 12.78 5.26 -4.17
N ALA A 18 12.70 5.04 -5.49
CA ALA A 18 12.02 3.89 -6.02
C ALA A 18 12.84 2.62 -5.79
N ASN A 19 12.15 1.51 -5.51
CA ASN A 19 12.80 0.20 -5.49
C ASN A 19 12.99 -0.31 -6.93
N LYS A 20 13.46 -1.55 -7.09
CA LYS A 20 13.75 -2.15 -8.41
C LYS A 20 12.55 -2.20 -9.34
N THR A 21 11.34 -2.23 -8.81
CA THR A 21 10.11 -2.30 -9.61
C THR A 21 9.47 -0.94 -9.80
N GLY A 22 10.09 0.13 -9.32
CA GLY A 22 9.55 1.48 -9.41
C GLY A 22 8.63 1.86 -8.26
N PHE A 23 8.44 0.98 -7.28
CA PHE A 23 7.59 1.24 -6.13
C PHE A 23 8.26 2.22 -5.17
N ARG A 24 7.49 3.22 -4.73
CA ARG A 24 7.93 4.22 -3.76
C ARG A 24 6.98 4.20 -2.57
N SER A 25 7.52 4.47 -1.39
CA SER A 25 6.71 4.57 -0.17
C SER A 25 7.37 5.53 0.81
N ARG A 26 6.54 6.33 1.48
CA ARG A 26 7.01 7.21 2.55
C ARG A 26 6.04 7.14 3.71
N THR A 27 6.58 6.91 4.91
CA THR A 27 5.79 6.90 6.14
C THR A 27 5.73 8.31 6.72
N PHE A 28 4.53 8.81 6.95
CA PHE A 28 4.28 10.15 7.48
C PHE A 28 3.93 10.15 8.96
N VAL A 29 3.33 9.07 9.43
CA VAL A 29 2.92 8.92 10.84
C VAL A 29 3.40 7.57 11.33
N SER A 30 4.03 7.58 12.52
CA SER A 30 4.40 6.36 13.24
C SER A 30 4.14 6.64 14.71
N ALA A 31 2.98 6.22 15.19
CA ALA A 31 2.54 6.50 16.56
C ALA A 31 1.45 5.51 16.99
N ASP A 32 1.39 5.26 18.30
CA ASP A 32 0.32 4.47 18.92
C ASP A 32 0.10 3.10 18.28
N GLY A 33 1.20 2.43 17.89
CA GLY A 33 1.14 1.10 17.31
C GLY A 33 0.62 1.06 15.88
N ALA A 34 0.73 2.16 15.14
CA ALA A 34 0.32 2.22 13.75
C ALA A 34 1.28 3.04 12.90
N THR A 35 1.34 2.75 11.61
CA THR A 35 2.00 3.61 10.63
C THR A 35 1.00 4.03 9.57
N VAL A 36 1.18 5.24 9.05
CA VAL A 36 0.44 5.75 7.90
C VAL A 36 1.44 6.18 6.84
N SER A 37 1.35 5.57 5.68
CA SER A 37 2.28 5.79 4.57
C SER A 37 1.51 6.11 3.30
N ILE A 38 2.17 6.76 2.36
CA ILE A 38 1.69 6.87 0.99
C ILE A 38 2.58 5.98 0.13
N GLN A 39 1.95 5.15 -0.68
CA GLN A 39 2.60 4.20 -1.57
C GLN A 39 2.23 4.52 -3.01
N ASP A 40 3.18 4.36 -3.92
CA ASP A 40 2.95 4.55 -5.36
C ASP A 40 3.77 3.51 -6.12
N GLY A 41 3.09 2.70 -6.92
CA GLY A 41 3.75 1.68 -7.73
C GLY A 41 3.08 0.32 -7.65
N ASN A 42 3.69 -0.64 -8.33
CA ASN A 42 3.22 -2.01 -8.37
C ASN A 42 3.89 -2.83 -7.27
N VAL A 43 3.15 -3.77 -6.71
CA VAL A 43 3.68 -4.70 -5.72
C VAL A 43 3.33 -6.13 -6.11
N PRO A 44 4.22 -7.10 -5.83
CA PRO A 44 3.92 -8.51 -6.08
C PRO A 44 2.91 -9.03 -5.06
N LYS A 45 2.33 -10.19 -5.34
CA LYS A 45 1.46 -10.85 -4.39
C LYS A 45 2.29 -11.28 -3.17
N HIS A 46 1.81 -10.92 -1.98
CA HIS A 46 2.50 -11.18 -0.73
C HIS A 46 1.50 -11.17 0.43
N MET A 47 1.97 -11.44 1.62
CA MET A 47 1.19 -11.25 2.83
C MET A 47 2.07 -10.77 3.97
N HIS A 48 1.42 -10.20 4.99
CA HIS A 48 2.06 -9.81 6.24
C HIS A 48 1.47 -10.68 7.36
N PRO A 49 2.22 -11.65 7.90
CA PRO A 49 1.69 -12.55 8.93
C PRO A 49 1.22 -11.86 10.21
N ASN A 50 1.82 -10.72 10.57
CA ASN A 50 1.60 -10.07 11.86
C ASN A 50 1.06 -8.65 11.78
N THR A 51 0.72 -8.16 10.59
CA THR A 51 0.26 -6.79 10.38
C THR A 51 -1.11 -6.79 9.71
N ASN A 52 -2.05 -6.02 10.27
CA ASN A 52 -3.28 -5.68 9.58
C ASN A 52 -3.01 -4.44 8.73
N GLU A 53 -3.53 -4.42 7.52
CA GLU A 53 -3.33 -3.30 6.61
C GLU A 53 -4.66 -2.82 6.05
N MET A 54 -4.76 -1.50 5.88
CA MET A 54 -5.87 -0.88 5.16
C MET A 54 -5.28 0.05 4.11
N GLN A 55 -5.84 0.02 2.91
CA GLN A 55 -5.37 0.88 1.82
C GLN A 55 -6.53 1.68 1.27
N PHE A 56 -6.36 2.98 1.23
CA PHE A 56 -7.32 3.87 0.57
C PHE A 56 -6.73 4.29 -0.78
N ILE A 57 -7.39 3.90 -1.87
CA ILE A 57 -6.87 4.17 -3.21
C ILE A 57 -7.11 5.63 -3.57
N LEU A 58 -6.03 6.34 -3.85
CA LEU A 58 -6.05 7.75 -4.26
C LEU A 58 -6.10 7.88 -5.78
N GLU A 59 -5.31 7.06 -6.50
CA GLU A 59 -5.18 7.13 -7.95
C GLU A 59 -4.96 5.74 -8.52
N GLY A 60 -5.39 5.53 -9.75
CA GLY A 60 -5.21 4.27 -10.46
C GLY A 60 -6.46 3.40 -10.46
N THR A 61 -6.66 2.70 -11.56
CA THR A 61 -7.73 1.70 -11.71
C THR A 61 -7.12 0.41 -12.20
N GLY A 62 -7.77 -0.71 -11.94
CA GLY A 62 -7.29 -2.02 -12.36
C GLY A 62 -7.73 -3.09 -11.41
N THR A 63 -6.92 -4.14 -11.26
CA THR A 63 -7.19 -5.22 -10.31
C THR A 63 -6.06 -5.38 -9.32
N VAL A 64 -6.41 -5.89 -8.14
CA VAL A 64 -5.46 -6.32 -7.13
C VAL A 64 -5.84 -7.73 -6.69
N TRP A 65 -4.86 -8.45 -6.14
CA TRP A 65 -5.13 -9.72 -5.49
C TRP A 65 -5.60 -9.48 -4.06
N LEU A 66 -6.68 -10.13 -3.66
CA LEU A 66 -7.19 -10.01 -2.29
C LEU A 66 -7.73 -11.37 -1.85
N GLY A 67 -7.03 -12.00 -0.91
CA GLY A 67 -7.39 -13.33 -0.43
C GLY A 67 -7.12 -14.41 -1.47
N ASP A 68 -8.15 -14.89 -2.12
CA ASP A 68 -8.06 -16.00 -3.08
C ASP A 68 -8.45 -15.60 -4.51
N LYS A 69 -8.57 -14.29 -4.80
CA LYS A 69 -9.02 -13.84 -6.13
C LYS A 69 -8.52 -12.45 -6.49
N GLU A 70 -8.59 -12.13 -7.76
CA GLU A 70 -8.41 -10.77 -8.25
C GLU A 70 -9.71 -9.99 -8.09
N VAL A 71 -9.62 -8.73 -7.65
CA VAL A 71 -10.78 -7.85 -7.50
C VAL A 71 -10.50 -6.51 -8.17
N PRO A 72 -11.50 -5.91 -8.83
CA PRO A 72 -11.33 -4.57 -9.40
C PRO A 72 -11.34 -3.51 -8.32
N VAL A 73 -10.49 -2.50 -8.49
CA VAL A 73 -10.41 -1.35 -7.59
C VAL A 73 -10.28 -0.05 -8.37
N LYS A 74 -10.71 1.03 -7.76
CA LYS A 74 -10.69 2.37 -8.33
C LYS A 74 -10.47 3.39 -7.22
N PRO A 75 -10.16 4.64 -7.54
CA PRO A 75 -9.99 5.69 -6.54
C PRO A 75 -11.23 5.80 -5.64
N GLY A 76 -10.97 5.98 -4.34
CA GLY A 76 -12.02 6.05 -3.34
C GLY A 76 -12.33 4.71 -2.66
N ASP A 77 -11.80 3.60 -3.18
CA ASP A 77 -12.00 2.30 -2.56
C ASP A 77 -11.11 2.15 -1.33
N LEU A 78 -11.66 1.58 -0.27
CA LEU A 78 -10.93 1.20 0.92
C LEU A 78 -10.77 -0.32 0.93
N ILE A 79 -9.52 -0.79 0.89
CA ILE A 79 -9.20 -2.21 0.93
C ILE A 79 -8.84 -2.58 2.36
N VAL A 80 -9.52 -3.56 2.93
CA VAL A 80 -9.26 -4.05 4.28
C VAL A 80 -8.53 -5.38 4.17
N ILE A 81 -7.31 -5.44 4.70
CA ILE A 81 -6.40 -6.57 4.55
C ILE A 81 -6.00 -7.08 5.95
N PRO A 82 -6.76 -8.01 6.53
CA PRO A 82 -6.36 -8.59 7.82
C PRO A 82 -5.01 -9.31 7.70
N LYS A 83 -4.28 -9.39 8.79
CA LYS A 83 -3.00 -10.11 8.83
C LYS A 83 -3.15 -11.51 8.24
N GLY A 84 -2.12 -11.95 7.51
CA GLY A 84 -2.13 -13.26 6.87
C GLY A 84 -2.90 -13.33 5.56
N THR A 85 -3.52 -12.24 5.12
CA THR A 85 -4.29 -12.22 3.87
C THR A 85 -3.38 -11.94 2.69
N PRO A 86 -3.33 -12.84 1.68
CA PRO A 86 -2.62 -12.57 0.43
C PRO A 86 -3.18 -11.32 -0.26
N HIS A 87 -2.29 -10.42 -0.66
CA HIS A 87 -2.67 -9.19 -1.34
C HIS A 87 -1.54 -8.67 -2.22
N GLY A 88 -1.74 -7.52 -2.85
CA GLY A 88 -0.83 -7.00 -3.85
C GLY A 88 -1.17 -7.56 -5.22
N GLY A 89 -0.19 -8.10 -5.92
CA GLY A 89 -0.42 -8.64 -7.27
C GLY A 89 -1.10 -7.61 -8.17
N THR A 90 -0.65 -6.36 -8.11
CA THR A 90 -1.34 -5.23 -8.73
C THR A 90 -1.24 -5.29 -10.25
N LYS A 91 -2.36 -5.06 -10.92
CA LYS A 91 -2.46 -4.99 -12.39
C LYS A 91 -3.21 -3.72 -12.78
N PRO A 92 -2.51 -2.58 -12.83
CA PRO A 92 -3.16 -1.31 -13.16
C PRO A 92 -3.46 -1.19 -14.65
N ASN A 93 -4.49 -0.39 -14.95
CA ASN A 93 -4.83 0.02 -16.31
C ASN A 93 -4.15 1.38 -16.58
N GLY A 94 -2.87 1.37 -16.95
CA GLY A 94 -2.11 2.59 -17.15
C GLY A 94 -1.25 2.94 -15.94
N ARG A 95 -1.49 4.12 -15.33
CA ARG A 95 -0.67 4.53 -14.18
C ARG A 95 -0.81 3.55 -13.01
N PRO A 96 0.28 3.30 -12.27
CA PRO A 96 0.22 2.45 -11.08
C PRO A 96 -0.71 3.01 -10.01
N PHE A 97 -1.14 2.13 -9.10
CA PHE A 97 -1.96 2.56 -7.97
C PHE A 97 -1.16 3.44 -7.02
N LYS A 98 -1.82 4.48 -6.52
CA LYS A 98 -1.33 5.31 -5.42
C LYS A 98 -2.33 5.18 -4.28
N ALA A 99 -1.83 4.90 -3.09
CA ALA A 99 -2.71 4.61 -1.95
C ALA A 99 -2.13 5.14 -0.64
N ILE A 100 -3.03 5.45 0.29
CA ILE A 100 -2.67 5.60 1.70
C ILE A 100 -2.71 4.20 2.29
N ALA A 101 -1.62 3.78 2.94
CA ALA A 101 -1.56 2.49 3.63
C ALA A 101 -1.44 2.71 5.14
N ILE A 102 -2.36 2.10 5.88
CA ILE A 102 -2.36 2.12 7.34
C ILE A 102 -2.03 0.71 7.81
N LYS A 103 -0.99 0.56 8.64
CA LYS A 103 -0.55 -0.73 9.15
C LYS A 103 -0.57 -0.72 10.67
N THR A 104 -1.17 -1.74 11.25
CA THR A 104 -1.28 -1.89 12.71
C THR A 104 -1.23 -3.37 13.10
N PRO A 105 -0.22 -3.80 13.90
CA PRO A 105 0.97 -3.04 14.29
C PRO A 105 1.84 -2.66 13.09
N PRO A 106 2.84 -1.78 13.28
CA PRO A 106 3.77 -1.46 12.21
C PRO A 106 4.43 -2.72 11.64
N GLN A 107 4.61 -2.75 10.34
CA GLN A 107 5.24 -3.88 9.68
C GLN A 107 6.71 -3.98 10.07
N ALA A 108 7.10 -5.12 10.66
CA ALA A 108 8.51 -5.42 10.91
C ALA A 108 9.23 -5.70 9.59
N PRO A 109 10.57 -5.49 9.53
CA PRO A 109 11.33 -5.70 8.29
C PRO A 109 11.20 -7.10 7.70
N ASP A 110 10.99 -8.12 8.53
CA ASP A 110 10.86 -9.52 8.12
C ASP A 110 9.40 -9.99 8.01
N ASP A 111 8.43 -9.09 8.15
CA ASP A 111 7.01 -9.44 8.15
C ASP A 111 6.38 -9.36 6.76
N THR A 112 7.11 -9.83 5.76
CA THR A 112 6.60 -9.93 4.39
C THR A 112 6.95 -11.29 3.83
N LYS A 113 5.93 -12.00 3.37
CA LYS A 113 6.08 -13.30 2.73
C LYS A 113 5.61 -13.19 1.29
N LEU A 114 6.53 -13.35 0.33
CA LEU A 114 6.18 -13.32 -1.09
C LEU A 114 5.42 -14.59 -1.45
N LEU A 115 4.44 -14.44 -2.31
CA LEU A 115 3.59 -15.53 -2.79
C LEU A 115 3.64 -15.61 -4.31
N ASP A 116 3.42 -16.80 -4.81
CA ASP A 116 3.42 -17.04 -6.27
C ASP A 116 2.15 -16.54 -6.96
#